data_c0b337c4948441b5908108171da21696
#
_entry.id   c0b337c4948441b5908108171da21696
#
_cell.length_a   1.000
_cell.length_b   1.000
_cell.length_c   1.000
_cell.angle_alpha   90.00
_cell.angle_beta   90.00
_cell.angle_gamma   90.00
#
_symmetry.space_group_name_H-M   'P 1'
#
loop_
_entity.id
_entity.type
_entity.pdbx_description
1 polymer ?
#
loop_
_entity_poly.entity_id
_entity_poly.type
_entity_poly.pdbx_seq_one_letter_code
_entity_poly.pdbx_strand_id
1 'polypeptide(L)'
;ITFYEGNKKEYDIYRETRKCAECMSVGLDVGVKDIAILSNGKKYENKHFKEKKKQSLIKMNRQLSRRWGPANSAFRDYNKEIREENKSNDDAEDKKNKELAKPSKGYLKIQKNHAKLERRIALQRETTYHQMTAEIVKQANFIGVETFYVKNMMKNHRLAYALGDAAMSDFISKLKYKAARSNIPLVACGMFEPTSQMCSVCGEINPKVKNLSVREWTCPRCGTHHDRDINAAKNILTLAQKTE
;
A
#
# COMPACT_ATOMS: atom_id res chain seq x y z
N ILE A 1 -7.42 -16.93 3.38
CA ILE A 1 -8.55 -16.56 2.49
C ILE A 1 -8.00 -16.60 1.07
N THR A 2 -8.41 -17.61 0.32
CA THR A 2 -8.07 -17.76 -1.10
C THR A 2 -8.86 -16.73 -1.90
N PHE A 3 -8.19 -15.93 -2.72
CA PHE A 3 -8.84 -14.91 -3.56
C PHE A 3 -9.17 -15.43 -4.97
N TYR A 4 -9.27 -16.75 -5.12
CA TYR A 4 -9.66 -17.42 -6.35
C TYR A 4 -11.16 -17.74 -6.28
N GLU A 5 -11.94 -17.18 -7.20
CA GLU A 5 -13.39 -17.41 -7.31
C GLU A 5 -13.76 -18.56 -8.27
N GLY A 6 -12.75 -19.21 -8.88
CA GLY A 6 -12.94 -20.34 -9.79
C GLY A 6 -13.04 -21.69 -9.05
N ASN A 7 -13.56 -22.70 -9.75
CA ASN A 7 -13.63 -24.05 -9.19
C ASN A 7 -12.22 -24.72 -9.22
N LYS A 8 -11.91 -25.54 -8.23
CA LYS A 8 -10.61 -26.22 -8.06
C LYS A 8 -10.16 -26.99 -9.33
N LYS A 9 -11.09 -27.54 -10.06
CA LYS A 9 -10.84 -28.29 -11.31
C LYS A 9 -10.34 -27.42 -12.46
N GLU A 10 -10.90 -26.22 -12.61
CA GLU A 10 -10.44 -25.23 -13.59
C GLU A 10 -9.05 -24.69 -13.25
N TYR A 11 -8.78 -24.52 -11.95
CA TYR A 11 -7.48 -24.14 -11.44
C TYR A 11 -6.42 -25.20 -11.72
N ASP A 12 -6.71 -26.49 -11.45
CA ASP A 12 -5.78 -27.58 -11.69
C ASP A 12 -5.47 -27.73 -13.19
N ILE A 13 -6.47 -27.63 -14.07
CA ILE A 13 -6.28 -27.62 -15.53
C ILE A 13 -5.41 -26.44 -15.97
N TYR A 14 -5.67 -25.23 -15.43
CA TYR A 14 -4.90 -24.05 -15.74
C TYR A 14 -3.45 -24.14 -15.23
N ARG A 15 -3.23 -24.69 -14.04
CA ARG A 15 -1.91 -24.96 -13.46
C ARG A 15 -1.12 -25.94 -14.32
N GLU A 16 -1.79 -26.96 -14.90
CA GLU A 16 -1.17 -27.91 -15.82
C GLU A 16 -0.84 -27.28 -17.17
N THR A 17 -1.71 -26.43 -17.72
CA THR A 17 -1.50 -25.76 -19.01
C THR A 17 -0.49 -24.63 -18.94
N ARG A 18 -0.32 -23.97 -17.78
CA ARG A 18 0.65 -22.90 -17.56
C ARG A 18 1.99 -23.40 -17.00
N LYS A 19 2.35 -24.65 -17.23
CA LYS A 19 3.73 -25.15 -17.04
C LYS A 19 4.68 -24.44 -18.02
N CYS A 20 4.77 -23.10 -17.90
CA CYS A 20 5.94 -22.38 -18.36
C CYS A 20 7.10 -22.92 -17.53
N ALA A 21 8.09 -23.53 -18.17
CA ALA A 21 9.26 -24.11 -17.51
C ALA A 21 10.02 -23.11 -16.59
N GLU A 22 9.68 -21.82 -16.69
CA GLU A 22 10.28 -20.70 -15.95
C GLU A 22 9.37 -20.11 -14.84
N CYS A 23 8.09 -20.51 -14.73
CA CYS A 23 7.19 -19.96 -13.70
C CYS A 23 7.39 -20.64 -12.35
N MET A 24 7.59 -19.84 -11.30
CA MET A 24 7.89 -20.32 -9.95
C MET A 24 6.85 -19.86 -8.93
N SER A 25 6.73 -20.62 -7.83
CA SER A 25 5.98 -20.15 -6.65
C SER A 25 6.79 -19.09 -5.92
N VAL A 26 6.15 -17.98 -5.56
CA VAL A 26 6.81 -16.79 -4.97
C VAL A 26 6.16 -16.41 -3.65
N GLY A 27 6.95 -16.30 -2.60
CA GLY A 27 6.57 -15.61 -1.37
C GLY A 27 6.91 -14.13 -1.46
N LEU A 28 6.07 -13.28 -0.92
CA LEU A 28 6.17 -11.84 -1.02
C LEU A 28 6.11 -11.20 0.37
N ASP A 29 7.23 -10.63 0.82
CA ASP A 29 7.29 -9.73 1.97
C ASP A 29 7.11 -8.29 1.49
N VAL A 30 6.18 -7.54 2.09
CA VAL A 30 5.85 -6.16 1.71
C VAL A 30 6.31 -5.21 2.80
N GLY A 31 7.09 -4.20 2.43
CA GLY A 31 7.71 -3.29 3.37
C GLY A 31 7.65 -1.82 2.98
N VAL A 32 8.18 -0.97 3.86
CA VAL A 32 8.29 0.47 3.63
C VAL A 32 9.58 0.84 2.92
N LYS A 33 10.70 0.15 3.21
CA LYS A 33 12.00 0.39 2.57
C LYS A 33 11.99 -0.14 1.13
N ASP A 34 11.73 -1.42 0.99
CA ASP A 34 11.45 -2.06 -0.28
C ASP A 34 9.96 -2.37 -0.31
N ILE A 35 9.28 -2.02 -1.41
CA ILE A 35 7.82 -2.22 -1.50
C ILE A 35 7.45 -3.69 -1.54
N ALA A 36 8.33 -4.52 -2.10
CA ALA A 36 8.17 -5.96 -2.13
C ALA A 36 9.53 -6.66 -2.24
N ILE A 37 9.70 -7.74 -1.49
CA ILE A 37 10.86 -8.62 -1.52
C ILE A 37 10.37 -10.02 -1.80
N LEU A 38 10.89 -10.64 -2.85
CA LEU A 38 10.49 -11.98 -3.26
C LEU A 38 11.38 -13.06 -2.64
N SER A 39 10.82 -14.26 -2.47
CA SER A 39 11.53 -15.43 -1.97
C SER A 39 12.72 -15.85 -2.83
N ASN A 40 12.77 -15.45 -4.11
CA ASN A 40 13.90 -15.65 -5.01
C ASN A 40 15.02 -14.61 -4.86
N GLY A 41 14.89 -13.67 -3.90
CA GLY A 41 15.88 -12.62 -3.64
C GLY A 41 15.67 -11.32 -4.40
N LYS A 42 14.72 -11.23 -5.34
CA LYS A 42 14.44 -10.01 -6.07
C LYS A 42 13.77 -8.99 -5.16
N LYS A 43 14.29 -7.75 -5.15
CA LYS A 43 13.79 -6.63 -4.35
C LYS A 43 13.22 -5.55 -5.26
N TYR A 44 12.04 -5.05 -4.91
CA TYR A 44 11.38 -3.91 -5.56
C TYR A 44 11.45 -2.70 -4.65
N GLU A 45 12.35 -1.80 -4.97
CA GLU A 45 12.65 -0.62 -4.19
C GLU A 45 11.45 0.35 -4.10
N ASN A 46 11.19 0.89 -2.91
CA ASN A 46 10.25 1.98 -2.75
C ASN A 46 10.85 3.28 -3.32
N LYS A 47 10.20 3.86 -4.32
CA LYS A 47 10.69 5.07 -5.01
C LYS A 47 10.49 6.36 -4.20
N HIS A 48 9.80 6.31 -3.04
CA HIS A 48 9.58 7.45 -2.13
C HIS A 48 9.08 8.71 -2.85
N PHE A 49 8.05 8.58 -3.68
CA PHE A 49 7.56 9.65 -4.55
C PHE A 49 7.09 10.88 -3.78
N LYS A 50 6.40 10.69 -2.65
CA LYS A 50 5.89 11.78 -1.81
C LYS A 50 7.01 12.44 -1.01
N GLU A 51 7.93 11.65 -0.45
CA GLU A 51 9.09 12.16 0.29
C GLU A 51 9.96 13.06 -0.59
N LYS A 52 10.24 12.66 -1.84
CA LYS A 52 10.97 13.46 -2.82
C LYS A 52 10.33 14.83 -3.12
N LYS A 53 9.03 14.99 -2.90
CA LYS A 53 8.28 16.25 -3.11
C LYS A 53 7.84 16.91 -1.82
N LYS A 54 8.25 16.40 -0.66
CA LYS A 54 7.85 16.84 0.68
C LYS A 54 8.01 18.35 0.89
N GLN A 55 9.17 18.92 0.55
CA GLN A 55 9.43 20.35 0.73
C GLN A 55 8.47 21.22 -0.10
N SER A 56 8.18 20.81 -1.34
CA SER A 56 7.23 21.51 -2.20
C SER A 56 5.81 21.46 -1.62
N LEU A 57 5.39 20.29 -1.12
CA LEU A 57 4.09 20.12 -0.47
C LEU A 57 3.99 20.97 0.81
N ILE A 58 5.01 20.96 1.67
CA ILE A 58 5.07 21.78 2.89
C ILE A 58 4.96 23.27 2.54
N LYS A 59 5.72 23.73 1.53
CA LYS A 59 5.66 25.13 1.06
C LYS A 59 4.25 25.52 0.61
N MET A 60 3.61 24.67 -0.21
CA MET A 60 2.25 24.93 -0.69
C MET A 60 1.23 24.89 0.46
N ASN A 61 1.33 23.94 1.39
CA ASN A 61 0.46 23.86 2.57
C ASN A 61 0.59 25.12 3.45
N ARG A 62 1.82 25.61 3.71
CA ARG A 62 2.03 26.86 4.44
C ARG A 62 1.42 28.06 3.70
N GLN A 63 1.51 28.11 2.38
CA GLN A 63 0.89 29.17 1.58
C GLN A 63 -0.64 29.08 1.63
N LEU A 64 -1.21 27.90 1.56
CA LEU A 64 -2.65 27.67 1.71
C LEU A 64 -3.12 28.11 3.11
N SER A 65 -2.42 27.68 4.18
CA SER A 65 -2.77 28.06 5.56
C SER A 65 -2.74 29.57 5.77
N ARG A 66 -1.72 30.27 5.27
CA ARG A 66 -1.63 31.73 5.37
C ARG A 66 -2.76 32.44 4.62
N ARG A 67 -3.17 31.94 3.47
CA ARG A 67 -4.27 32.51 2.68
C ARG A 67 -5.65 32.09 3.18
N TRP A 68 -5.68 31.02 3.99
CA TRP A 68 -6.87 30.52 4.70
C TRP A 68 -7.02 31.17 6.08
N GLY A 69 -6.15 32.07 6.53
CA GLY A 69 -6.09 32.71 7.83
C GLY A 69 -7.39 33.40 8.32
N PRO A 70 -7.34 34.36 9.22
CA PRO A 70 -8.52 34.90 9.92
C PRO A 70 -9.70 35.32 9.03
N ALA A 71 -9.40 35.84 7.84
CA ALA A 71 -10.44 36.16 6.82
C ALA A 71 -11.21 34.92 6.32
N ASN A 72 -10.70 33.71 6.52
CA ASN A 72 -11.35 32.48 6.10
C ASN A 72 -12.04 31.69 7.23
N SER A 73 -11.74 31.95 8.49
CA SER A 73 -12.64 31.52 9.58
C SER A 73 -13.99 32.23 9.43
N ALA A 74 -13.97 33.54 9.27
CA ALA A 74 -15.17 34.31 8.94
C ALA A 74 -15.89 33.82 7.67
N PHE A 75 -15.12 33.41 6.64
CA PHE A 75 -15.68 32.80 5.42
C PHE A 75 -16.36 31.44 5.67
N ARG A 76 -15.77 30.58 6.53
CA ARG A 76 -16.40 29.28 6.88
C ARG A 76 -17.63 29.48 7.75
N ASP A 77 -17.54 30.37 8.68
CA ASP A 77 -18.62 30.69 9.61
C ASP A 77 -19.78 31.30 8.82
N TYR A 78 -19.51 32.31 7.97
CA TYR A 78 -20.47 32.87 7.03
C TYR A 78 -21.11 31.81 6.11
N ASN A 79 -20.29 30.95 5.48
CA ASN A 79 -20.84 29.90 4.61
C ASN A 79 -21.60 28.81 5.38
N LYS A 80 -21.30 28.59 6.64
CA LYS A 80 -22.06 27.69 7.52
C LYS A 80 -23.43 28.29 7.82
N GLU A 81 -23.49 29.55 8.21
CA GLU A 81 -24.72 30.29 8.45
C GLU A 81 -25.63 30.31 7.20
N ILE A 82 -25.05 30.63 6.02
CA ILE A 82 -25.78 30.62 4.76
C ILE A 82 -26.36 29.23 4.40
N ARG A 83 -25.59 28.16 4.70
CA ARG A 83 -26.09 26.79 4.43
C ARG A 83 -27.21 26.39 5.39
N GLU A 84 -27.16 26.85 6.62
CA GLU A 84 -28.22 26.64 7.63
C GLU A 84 -29.48 27.43 7.24
N GLU A 85 -29.32 28.70 6.83
CA GLU A 85 -30.42 29.53 6.33
C GLU A 85 -31.03 28.94 5.06
N ASN A 86 -30.25 28.50 4.08
CA ASN A 86 -30.76 27.90 2.86
C ASN A 86 -31.52 26.59 3.13
N LYS A 87 -31.10 25.79 4.12
CA LYS A 87 -31.84 24.59 4.54
C LYS A 87 -33.20 24.91 5.17
N SER A 88 -33.25 25.96 5.95
CA SER A 88 -34.55 26.38 6.57
C SER A 88 -35.51 27.06 5.57
N ASN A 89 -35.01 27.38 4.37
CA ASN A 89 -35.81 28.03 3.32
C ASN A 89 -36.33 27.03 2.23
N ASP A 90 -36.02 25.74 2.32
CA ASP A 90 -36.48 24.73 1.36
C ASP A 90 -38.03 24.59 1.29
N ASP A 91 -38.76 25.11 2.31
CA ASP A 91 -40.21 25.08 2.38
C ASP A 91 -40.93 26.36 1.83
N ALA A 92 -40.19 27.30 1.21
CA ALA A 92 -40.75 28.58 0.77
C ALA A 92 -40.58 28.77 -0.77
N GLU A 93 -41.70 28.77 -1.50
CA GLU A 93 -41.80 28.82 -2.97
C GLU A 93 -41.16 30.02 -3.68
N ASP A 94 -40.63 31.04 -2.99
CA ASP A 94 -40.19 32.30 -3.64
C ASP A 94 -38.90 32.93 -3.12
N LYS A 95 -38.03 32.20 -2.42
CA LYS A 95 -36.78 32.78 -1.88
C LYS A 95 -35.54 32.37 -2.66
N LYS A 96 -34.86 33.36 -3.27
CA LYS A 96 -33.50 33.19 -3.82
C LYS A 96 -32.54 32.76 -2.73
N ASN A 97 -31.96 31.58 -2.86
CA ASN A 97 -30.87 31.10 -2.00
C ASN A 97 -29.69 32.08 -2.03
N LYS A 98 -29.17 32.43 -0.85
CA LYS A 98 -27.97 33.30 -0.74
C LYS A 98 -26.75 32.62 -1.33
N GLU A 99 -25.96 33.34 -2.11
CA GLU A 99 -24.73 32.83 -2.67
C GLU A 99 -23.63 32.69 -1.59
N LEU A 100 -22.97 31.52 -1.62
CA LEU A 100 -21.80 31.26 -0.77
C LEU A 100 -20.62 32.13 -1.20
N ALA A 101 -19.90 32.72 -0.23
CA ALA A 101 -18.69 33.46 -0.49
C ALA A 101 -17.61 32.57 -1.13
N LYS A 102 -16.90 33.08 -2.12
CA LYS A 102 -15.90 32.35 -2.91
C LYS A 102 -14.48 32.61 -2.39
N PRO A 103 -13.59 31.58 -2.33
CA PRO A 103 -12.21 31.79 -1.95
C PRO A 103 -11.46 32.71 -2.94
N SER A 104 -10.42 33.41 -2.47
CA SER A 104 -9.63 34.30 -3.32
C SER A 104 -9.00 33.58 -4.51
N LYS A 105 -8.85 34.27 -5.64
CA LYS A 105 -8.20 33.73 -6.85
C LYS A 105 -6.80 33.17 -6.54
N GLY A 106 -6.05 33.83 -5.65
CA GLY A 106 -4.73 33.40 -5.24
C GLY A 106 -4.74 32.10 -4.42
N TYR A 107 -5.74 31.90 -3.55
CA TYR A 107 -5.94 30.64 -2.84
C TYR A 107 -6.23 29.49 -3.82
N LEU A 108 -7.20 29.69 -4.71
CA LEU A 108 -7.60 28.71 -5.73
C LEU A 108 -6.44 28.29 -6.64
N LYS A 109 -5.57 29.25 -7.03
CA LYS A 109 -4.37 28.96 -7.83
C LYS A 109 -3.42 28.02 -7.10
N ILE A 110 -3.15 28.25 -5.82
CA ILE A 110 -2.25 27.40 -5.02
C ILE A 110 -2.90 26.04 -4.77
N GLN A 111 -4.19 26.00 -4.43
CA GLN A 111 -4.95 24.76 -4.26
C GLN A 111 -4.89 23.89 -5.52
N LYS A 112 -5.10 24.49 -6.69
CA LYS A 112 -4.98 23.80 -7.99
C LYS A 112 -3.57 23.24 -8.21
N ASN A 113 -2.53 24.01 -7.89
CA ASN A 113 -1.14 23.56 -8.05
C ASN A 113 -0.78 22.44 -7.06
N HIS A 114 -1.26 22.53 -5.81
CA HIS A 114 -1.11 21.48 -4.81
C HIS A 114 -1.79 20.18 -5.29
N ALA A 115 -3.04 20.25 -5.73
CA ALA A 115 -3.78 19.11 -6.26
C ALA A 115 -3.09 18.47 -7.49
N LYS A 116 -2.54 19.31 -8.41
CA LYS A 116 -1.77 18.80 -9.55
C LYS A 116 -0.50 18.06 -9.12
N LEU A 117 0.20 18.55 -8.10
CA LEU A 117 1.41 17.89 -7.57
C LEU A 117 1.05 16.56 -6.92
N GLU A 118 0.02 16.52 -6.04
CA GLU A 118 -0.45 15.28 -5.41
C GLU A 118 -0.90 14.23 -6.46
N ARG A 119 -1.65 14.68 -7.48
CA ARG A 119 -2.05 13.80 -8.58
C ARG A 119 -0.85 13.23 -9.35
N ARG A 120 0.18 14.04 -9.61
CA ARG A 120 1.41 13.58 -10.28
C ARG A 120 2.12 12.51 -9.44
N ILE A 121 2.24 12.72 -8.13
CA ILE A 121 2.82 11.75 -7.20
C ILE A 121 2.02 10.44 -7.23
N ALA A 122 0.70 10.53 -7.17
CA ALA A 122 -0.19 9.38 -7.21
C ALA A 122 -0.04 8.59 -8.52
N LEU A 123 -0.05 9.27 -9.68
CA LEU A 123 0.09 8.64 -10.99
C LEU A 123 1.46 7.97 -11.17
N GLN A 124 2.55 8.61 -10.72
CA GLN A 124 3.89 8.01 -10.78
C GLN A 124 3.96 6.71 -9.96
N ARG A 125 3.41 6.72 -8.74
CA ARG A 125 3.33 5.54 -7.89
C ARG A 125 2.47 4.45 -8.54
N GLU A 126 1.30 4.82 -9.00
CA GLU A 126 0.36 3.92 -9.67
C GLU A 126 0.99 3.21 -10.87
N THR A 127 1.63 3.96 -11.78
CA THR A 127 2.33 3.40 -12.94
C THR A 127 3.43 2.42 -12.52
N THR A 128 4.24 2.81 -11.52
CA THR A 128 5.31 1.95 -11.00
C THR A 128 4.76 0.67 -10.41
N TYR A 129 3.69 0.74 -9.62
CA TYR A 129 3.08 -0.45 -9.01
C TYR A 129 2.40 -1.34 -10.06
N HIS A 130 1.83 -0.75 -11.11
CA HIS A 130 1.33 -1.55 -12.24
C HIS A 130 2.45 -2.33 -12.93
N GLN A 131 3.63 -1.72 -13.13
CA GLN A 131 4.78 -2.40 -13.74
C GLN A 131 5.31 -3.52 -12.83
N MET A 132 5.59 -3.22 -11.56
CA MET A 132 6.08 -4.20 -10.58
C MET A 132 5.15 -5.40 -10.43
N THR A 133 3.85 -5.14 -10.23
CA THR A 133 2.86 -6.22 -10.05
C THR A 133 2.64 -7.03 -11.33
N ALA A 134 2.74 -6.42 -12.51
CA ALA A 134 2.68 -7.16 -13.78
C ALA A 134 3.88 -8.09 -13.93
N GLU A 135 5.07 -7.62 -13.57
CA GLU A 135 6.30 -8.43 -13.62
C GLU A 135 6.24 -9.61 -12.64
N ILE A 136 5.76 -9.39 -11.40
CA ILE A 136 5.58 -10.46 -10.41
C ILE A 136 4.60 -11.51 -10.94
N VAL A 137 3.44 -11.11 -11.43
CA VAL A 137 2.41 -12.01 -11.95
C VAL A 137 2.90 -12.78 -13.17
N LYS A 138 3.72 -12.15 -14.05
CA LYS A 138 4.26 -12.81 -15.24
C LYS A 138 5.15 -14.00 -14.90
N GLN A 139 5.94 -13.92 -13.83
CA GLN A 139 6.91 -14.96 -13.44
C GLN A 139 6.35 -15.97 -12.43
N ALA A 140 5.17 -15.73 -11.86
CA ALA A 140 4.61 -16.54 -10.78
C ALA A 140 3.54 -17.53 -11.27
N ASN A 141 3.54 -18.73 -10.71
CA ASN A 141 2.43 -19.70 -10.79
C ASN A 141 1.64 -19.81 -9.48
N PHE A 142 2.20 -19.30 -8.39
CA PHE A 142 1.61 -19.21 -7.05
C PHE A 142 2.22 -18.02 -6.32
N ILE A 143 1.41 -17.25 -5.57
CA ILE A 143 1.86 -16.09 -4.81
C ILE A 143 1.41 -16.22 -3.36
N GLY A 144 2.37 -16.36 -2.43
CA GLY A 144 2.15 -16.23 -0.99
C GLY A 144 2.36 -14.78 -0.56
N VAL A 145 1.47 -14.21 0.25
CA VAL A 145 1.60 -12.86 0.81
C VAL A 145 1.35 -12.87 2.30
N GLU A 146 1.89 -11.89 3.02
CA GLU A 146 1.55 -11.69 4.42
C GLU A 146 0.22 -10.92 4.56
N THR A 147 -0.52 -11.19 5.64
CA THR A 147 -1.74 -10.45 5.97
C THR A 147 -1.38 -9.14 6.67
N PHE A 148 -1.66 -7.98 6.05
CA PHE A 148 -1.38 -6.66 6.61
C PHE A 148 -2.65 -5.93 7.05
N TYR A 149 -2.62 -5.42 8.28
CA TYR A 149 -3.63 -4.47 8.79
C TYR A 149 -3.06 -3.04 8.77
N VAL A 150 -2.92 -2.49 7.57
CA VAL A 150 -2.35 -1.13 7.38
C VAL A 150 -3.08 -0.08 8.21
N LYS A 151 -4.40 -0.19 8.41
CA LYS A 151 -5.18 0.73 9.26
C LYS A 151 -4.65 0.77 10.69
N ASN A 152 -4.28 -0.36 11.28
CA ASN A 152 -3.71 -0.42 12.63
C ASN A 152 -2.29 0.13 12.67
N MET A 153 -1.47 -0.15 11.66
CA MET A 153 -0.11 0.38 11.57
C MET A 153 -0.10 1.91 11.42
N MET A 154 -1.08 2.49 10.73
CA MET A 154 -1.23 3.95 10.55
C MET A 154 -1.59 4.70 11.84
N LYS A 155 -2.05 4.03 12.90
CA LYS A 155 -2.24 4.65 14.22
C LYS A 155 -0.90 5.09 14.84
N ASN A 156 0.22 4.49 14.43
CA ASN A 156 1.54 4.93 14.82
C ASN A 156 1.96 6.17 14.00
N HIS A 157 1.89 7.35 14.60
CA HIS A 157 2.19 8.63 13.96
C HIS A 157 3.61 8.69 13.34
N ARG A 158 4.60 7.99 13.91
CA ARG A 158 5.97 7.95 13.38
C ARG A 158 6.06 7.19 12.05
N LEU A 159 5.21 6.19 11.86
CA LEU A 159 5.18 5.35 10.66
C LEU A 159 4.13 5.79 9.64
N ALA A 160 3.09 6.52 10.07
CA ALA A 160 1.94 6.86 9.24
C ALA A 160 2.33 7.58 7.94
N TYR A 161 3.29 8.50 7.99
CA TYR A 161 3.77 9.21 6.80
C TYR A 161 4.45 8.26 5.82
N ALA A 162 5.36 7.41 6.28
CA ALA A 162 6.11 6.46 5.46
C ALA A 162 5.19 5.37 4.88
N LEU A 163 4.23 4.88 5.66
CA LEU A 163 3.19 3.95 5.21
C LEU A 163 2.28 4.58 4.16
N GLY A 164 1.91 5.86 4.34
CA GLY A 164 1.13 6.63 3.38
C GLY A 164 1.88 6.87 2.06
N ASP A 165 3.20 7.10 2.12
CA ASP A 165 4.04 7.22 0.92
C ASP A 165 4.19 5.86 0.22
N ALA A 166 4.43 4.80 0.97
CA ALA A 166 4.54 3.44 0.42
C ALA A 166 3.21 2.91 -0.16
N ALA A 167 2.06 3.35 0.37
CA ALA A 167 0.72 2.93 -0.09
C ALA A 167 0.62 1.41 -0.34
N MET A 168 1.08 0.60 0.62
CA MET A 168 1.18 -0.86 0.51
C MET A 168 -0.14 -1.54 0.14
N SER A 169 -1.27 -1.03 0.66
CA SER A 169 -2.61 -1.54 0.32
C SER A 169 -2.94 -1.41 -1.16
N ASP A 170 -2.49 -0.32 -1.80
CA ASP A 170 -2.69 -0.09 -3.23
C ASP A 170 -1.86 -1.08 -4.06
N PHE A 171 -0.61 -1.33 -3.65
CA PHE A 171 0.25 -2.34 -4.27
C PHE A 171 -0.37 -3.74 -4.19
N ILE A 172 -0.80 -4.17 -3.00
CA ILE A 172 -1.45 -5.47 -2.78
C ILE A 172 -2.76 -5.59 -3.57
N SER A 173 -3.57 -4.53 -3.63
CA SER A 173 -4.81 -4.53 -4.42
C SER A 173 -4.52 -4.75 -5.90
N LYS A 174 -3.47 -4.09 -6.44
CA LYS A 174 -3.03 -4.28 -7.83
C LYS A 174 -2.52 -5.70 -8.09
N LEU A 175 -1.79 -6.26 -7.15
CA LEU A 175 -1.30 -7.64 -7.24
C LEU A 175 -2.47 -8.64 -7.25
N LYS A 176 -3.44 -8.46 -6.34
CA LYS A 176 -4.62 -9.34 -6.20
C LYS A 176 -5.42 -9.42 -7.48
N TYR A 177 -5.86 -8.29 -8.05
CA TYR A 177 -6.70 -8.34 -9.24
C TYR A 177 -5.96 -8.88 -10.47
N LYS A 178 -4.64 -8.63 -10.58
CA LYS A 178 -3.84 -9.17 -11.68
C LYS A 178 -3.61 -10.67 -11.54
N ALA A 179 -3.33 -11.15 -10.33
CA ALA A 179 -3.22 -12.57 -10.04
C ALA A 179 -4.54 -13.29 -10.38
N ALA A 180 -5.67 -12.76 -9.91
CA ALA A 180 -7.01 -13.29 -10.23
C ALA A 180 -7.26 -13.30 -11.75
N ARG A 181 -6.98 -12.20 -12.46
CA ARG A 181 -7.13 -12.14 -13.92
C ARG A 181 -6.24 -13.13 -14.68
N SER A 182 -5.13 -13.50 -14.10
CA SER A 182 -4.18 -14.47 -14.67
C SER A 182 -4.39 -15.88 -14.11
N ASN A 183 -5.46 -16.13 -13.36
CA ASN A 183 -5.76 -17.38 -12.66
C ASN A 183 -4.58 -17.89 -11.81
N ILE A 184 -3.82 -16.98 -11.19
CA ILE A 184 -2.74 -17.34 -10.28
C ILE A 184 -3.27 -17.27 -8.86
N PRO A 185 -3.16 -18.36 -8.06
CA PRO A 185 -3.54 -18.33 -6.67
C PRO A 185 -2.68 -17.32 -5.91
N LEU A 186 -3.34 -16.45 -5.16
CA LEU A 186 -2.72 -15.55 -4.21
C LEU A 186 -3.27 -15.85 -2.84
N VAL A 187 -2.45 -16.46 -2.00
CA VAL A 187 -2.81 -16.94 -0.66
C VAL A 187 -2.12 -16.09 0.40
N ALA A 188 -2.90 -15.65 1.38
CA ALA A 188 -2.36 -14.91 2.51
C ALA A 188 -2.00 -15.88 3.65
N CYS A 189 -0.77 -15.81 4.15
CA CYS A 189 -0.37 -16.52 5.36
C CYS A 189 -0.95 -15.88 6.63
N GLY A 190 -0.93 -16.61 7.74
CA GLY A 190 -1.45 -16.16 9.04
C GLY A 190 -0.80 -14.86 9.53
N MET A 191 -1.58 -14.04 10.25
CA MET A 191 -1.19 -12.69 10.66
C MET A 191 -0.08 -12.66 11.73
N PHE A 192 0.04 -13.69 12.54
CA PHE A 192 0.94 -13.71 13.70
C PHE A 192 2.12 -14.67 13.54
N GLU A 193 2.36 -15.12 12.33
CA GLU A 193 3.47 -16.01 12.04
C GLU A 193 4.80 -15.27 12.16
N PRO A 194 5.81 -15.80 12.88
CA PRO A 194 7.10 -15.14 13.08
C PRO A 194 8.00 -15.28 11.85
N THR A 195 7.49 -14.91 10.67
CA THR A 195 8.11 -15.11 9.36
C THR A 195 9.54 -14.61 9.29
N SER A 196 9.84 -13.44 9.87
CA SER A 196 11.19 -12.87 9.88
C SER A 196 12.14 -13.51 10.88
N GLN A 197 11.62 -14.16 11.95
CA GLN A 197 12.39 -14.75 13.04
C GLN A 197 12.65 -16.25 12.84
N MET A 198 11.82 -16.92 12.06
CA MET A 198 11.89 -18.34 11.77
C MET A 198 12.92 -18.61 10.66
N CYS A 199 13.81 -19.56 10.87
CA CYS A 199 14.74 -20.01 9.86
C CYS A 199 13.99 -20.75 8.72
N SER A 200 14.11 -20.30 7.50
CA SER A 200 13.43 -20.90 6.33
C SER A 200 13.98 -22.28 5.96
N VAL A 201 15.10 -22.73 6.58
CA VAL A 201 15.74 -24.02 6.30
C VAL A 201 15.33 -25.06 7.35
N CYS A 202 15.43 -24.75 8.65
CA CYS A 202 15.21 -25.71 9.70
C CYS A 202 14.04 -25.42 10.65
N GLY A 203 13.33 -24.29 10.46
CA GLY A 203 12.18 -23.88 11.26
C GLY A 203 12.52 -23.32 12.65
N GLU A 204 13.80 -23.23 13.04
CA GLU A 204 14.23 -22.67 14.33
C GLU A 204 13.83 -21.19 14.45
N ILE A 205 13.27 -20.80 15.60
CA ILE A 205 12.88 -19.41 15.86
C ILE A 205 13.99 -18.70 16.63
N ASN A 206 14.54 -17.62 16.07
CA ASN A 206 15.53 -16.78 16.70
C ASN A 206 14.89 -15.45 17.19
N PRO A 207 14.59 -15.30 18.50
CA PRO A 207 13.92 -14.10 19.03
C PRO A 207 14.77 -12.81 18.87
N LYS A 208 16.09 -12.91 18.74
CA LYS A 208 16.99 -11.76 18.55
C LYS A 208 16.70 -11.02 17.25
N VAL A 209 16.16 -11.71 16.24
CA VAL A 209 15.77 -11.14 14.94
C VAL A 209 14.49 -10.30 15.02
N LYS A 210 13.77 -10.32 16.13
CA LYS A 210 12.63 -9.41 16.39
C LYS A 210 13.05 -7.93 16.32
N ASN A 211 14.31 -7.64 16.66
CA ASN A 211 14.87 -6.30 16.52
C ASN A 211 14.96 -5.93 15.03
N LEU A 212 14.27 -4.85 14.63
CA LEU A 212 14.20 -4.39 13.24
C LEU A 212 15.55 -3.89 12.68
N SER A 213 16.55 -3.62 13.55
CA SER A 213 17.91 -3.25 13.11
C SER A 213 18.70 -4.45 12.59
N VAL A 214 18.34 -5.68 12.97
CA VAL A 214 18.98 -6.89 12.50
C VAL A 214 18.54 -7.17 11.08
N ARG A 215 19.42 -7.00 10.10
CA ARG A 215 19.12 -7.22 8.67
C ARG A 215 19.62 -8.55 8.15
N GLU A 216 20.71 -9.03 8.75
CA GLU A 216 21.33 -10.32 8.43
C GLU A 216 21.55 -11.10 9.71
N TRP A 217 21.44 -12.40 9.67
CA TRP A 217 21.61 -13.26 10.83
C TRP A 217 21.98 -14.70 10.44
N THR A 218 22.66 -15.39 11.34
CA THR A 218 22.98 -16.80 11.19
C THR A 218 22.12 -17.63 12.12
N CYS A 219 21.50 -18.69 11.60
CA CYS A 219 20.67 -19.58 12.37
C CYS A 219 21.51 -20.30 13.44
N PRO A 220 21.14 -20.24 14.73
CA PRO A 220 21.91 -20.88 15.79
C PRO A 220 21.86 -22.41 15.73
N ARG A 221 20.83 -22.99 15.06
CA ARG A 221 20.65 -24.43 14.97
C ARG A 221 21.35 -25.06 13.77
N CYS A 222 21.15 -24.49 12.56
CA CYS A 222 21.65 -25.11 11.33
C CYS A 222 22.82 -24.34 10.67
N GLY A 223 23.24 -23.20 11.24
CA GLY A 223 24.36 -22.40 10.72
C GLY A 223 24.07 -21.64 9.43
N THR A 224 22.88 -21.72 8.86
CA THR A 224 22.53 -21.01 7.61
C THR A 224 22.51 -19.50 7.84
N HIS A 225 23.19 -18.76 6.97
CA HIS A 225 23.13 -17.29 6.95
C HIS A 225 21.94 -16.78 6.15
N HIS A 226 21.23 -15.78 6.66
CA HIS A 226 20.01 -15.24 6.10
C HIS A 226 20.06 -13.72 5.96
N ASP A 227 19.63 -13.19 4.80
CA ASP A 227 19.00 -11.88 4.72
C ASP A 227 17.60 -12.02 5.35
N ARG A 228 17.29 -11.16 6.32
CA ARG A 228 16.05 -11.23 7.11
C ARG A 228 14.80 -11.18 6.26
N ASP A 229 14.76 -10.25 5.30
CA ASP A 229 13.58 -9.97 4.51
C ASP A 229 13.38 -11.06 3.44
N ILE A 230 14.45 -11.58 2.83
CA ILE A 230 14.40 -12.73 1.92
C ILE A 230 13.99 -14.00 2.68
N ASN A 231 14.50 -14.19 3.90
CA ASN A 231 14.11 -15.30 4.75
C ASN A 231 12.60 -15.23 5.10
N ALA A 232 12.09 -14.04 5.44
CA ALA A 232 10.66 -13.81 5.66
C ALA A 232 9.83 -14.19 4.44
N ALA A 233 10.21 -13.74 3.24
CA ALA A 233 9.54 -14.06 2.00
C ALA A 233 9.50 -15.58 1.70
N LYS A 234 10.57 -16.32 2.03
CA LYS A 234 10.60 -17.80 1.92
C LYS A 234 9.63 -18.46 2.89
N ASN A 235 9.58 -17.99 4.13
CA ASN A 235 8.65 -18.50 5.14
C ASN A 235 7.19 -18.21 4.78
N ILE A 236 6.91 -16.99 4.27
CA ILE A 236 5.58 -16.62 3.75
C ILE A 236 5.13 -17.59 2.66
N LEU A 237 6.02 -17.93 1.72
CA LEU A 237 5.72 -18.91 0.69
C LEU A 237 5.36 -20.27 1.29
N THR A 238 6.20 -20.80 2.17
CA THR A 238 5.98 -22.11 2.80
C THR A 238 4.68 -22.17 3.60
N LEU A 239 4.37 -21.09 4.34
CA LEU A 239 3.14 -21.00 5.14
C LEU A 239 1.90 -20.87 4.25
N ALA A 240 1.96 -20.05 3.19
CA ALA A 240 0.87 -19.90 2.25
C ALA A 240 0.54 -21.22 1.53
N GLN A 241 1.55 -22.01 1.16
CA GLN A 241 1.37 -23.32 0.53
C GLN A 241 0.76 -24.36 1.45
N LYS A 242 0.91 -24.23 2.77
CA LYS A 242 0.27 -25.11 3.76
C LYS A 242 -1.19 -24.74 4.03
N THR A 243 -1.60 -23.53 3.69
CA THR A 243 -2.95 -23.00 3.94
C THR A 243 -3.89 -23.28 2.74
N GLU A 244 -3.35 -23.66 1.59
CA GLU A 244 -4.10 -24.09 0.39
C GLU A 244 -4.68 -25.51 0.56
#